data_87a963b7136e9e54bd03438559a155e4
#
_entry.id   87a963b7136e9e54bd03438559a155e4
#
_cell.length_a   1.000
_cell.length_b   1.000
_cell.length_c   1.000
_cell.angle_alpha   90.00
_cell.angle_beta   90.00
_cell.angle_gamma   90.00
#
_symmetry.space_group_name_H-M   'P 1'
#
loop_
_entity.id
_entity.type
_entity.pdbx_description
1 polymer ?
#
loop_
_entity_poly.entity_id
_entity_poly.type
_entity_poly.pdbx_seq_one_letter_code
_entity_poly.pdbx_strand_id
1 'polypeptide(L)'
;MKNRFRLALLGATLTGLMVTTAMAAPADKPHVQFETNMGSFVVELEPKAAPKTVANFMQYVKSGFYQGTIFHRVIPGFMIQGGGMNESMEEKDTKAPIALESRNGLTNKRATIAMARTSDPNSATSQFFINVANNHFLDAARAADGQGYAVFGRVVSGMQTVDAIAAVRTQSKGWHDDVPVRSVIIKKVSVIKGK
;
A
#
# COMPACT_ATOMS: atom_id res chain seq x y z
N MET A 1 53.31 32.51 -66.99
CA MET A 1 53.05 32.62 -65.54
C MET A 1 51.64 32.15 -65.35
N LYS A 2 51.48 30.93 -64.76
CA LYS A 2 50.17 30.27 -64.58
C LYS A 2 49.97 30.06 -63.09
N ASN A 3 49.07 30.81 -62.43
CA ASN A 3 48.62 30.62 -61.04
C ASN A 3 47.55 29.52 -61.00
N ARG A 4 47.83 28.49 -60.24
CA ARG A 4 46.85 27.44 -59.95
C ARG A 4 46.33 27.67 -58.53
N PHE A 5 45.07 28.11 -58.42
CA PHE A 5 44.31 28.09 -57.12
C PHE A 5 43.88 26.65 -56.80
N ARG A 6 44.33 26.16 -55.66
CA ARG A 6 43.81 24.92 -55.07
C ARG A 6 42.69 25.28 -54.13
N LEU A 7 41.49 24.81 -54.43
CA LEU A 7 40.30 24.88 -53.58
C LEU A 7 40.35 23.70 -52.61
N ALA A 8 40.46 23.96 -51.30
CA ALA A 8 40.37 22.96 -50.27
C ALA A 8 38.92 22.84 -49.84
N LEU A 9 38.30 21.66 -50.07
CA LEU A 9 36.98 21.32 -49.57
C LEU A 9 37.14 20.88 -48.10
N LEU A 10 36.59 21.66 -47.15
CA LEU A 10 36.40 21.22 -45.74
C LEU A 10 35.11 20.38 -45.69
N GLY A 11 35.24 19.08 -45.52
CA GLY A 11 34.11 18.20 -45.21
C GLY A 11 33.80 18.29 -43.72
N ALA A 12 32.65 18.86 -43.39
CA ALA A 12 32.10 18.81 -42.02
C ALA A 12 31.33 17.48 -41.80
N THR A 13 31.92 16.59 -41.03
CA THR A 13 31.24 15.36 -40.58
C THR A 13 30.33 15.70 -39.41
N LEU A 14 29.04 15.69 -39.64
CA LEU A 14 28.00 15.85 -38.62
C LEU A 14 27.81 14.49 -37.88
N THR A 15 28.41 14.34 -36.71
CA THR A 15 28.23 13.17 -35.85
C THR A 15 26.89 13.32 -35.12
N GLY A 16 25.86 12.68 -35.63
CA GLY A 16 24.53 12.63 -34.96
C GLY A 16 24.60 11.83 -33.67
N LEU A 17 24.42 12.49 -32.52
CA LEU A 17 24.29 11.88 -31.22
C LEU A 17 22.89 11.23 -31.12
N MET A 18 22.79 9.91 -31.30
CA MET A 18 21.53 9.18 -31.03
C MET A 18 21.33 9.12 -29.52
N VAL A 19 20.42 9.94 -29.01
CA VAL A 19 19.93 9.84 -27.65
C VAL A 19 18.94 8.67 -27.63
N THR A 20 19.38 7.49 -27.17
CA THR A 20 18.51 6.37 -26.86
C THR A 20 17.76 6.70 -25.56
N THR A 21 16.52 7.13 -25.66
CA THR A 21 15.60 7.19 -24.52
C THR A 21 15.33 5.76 -24.06
N ALA A 22 15.99 5.34 -22.99
CA ALA A 22 15.65 4.11 -22.31
C ALA A 22 14.22 4.27 -21.75
N MET A 23 13.25 3.63 -22.38
CA MET A 23 11.92 3.45 -21.79
C MET A 23 12.11 2.60 -20.53
N ALA A 24 11.93 3.23 -19.36
CA ALA A 24 11.87 2.49 -18.10
C ALA A 24 10.76 1.44 -18.22
N ALA A 25 11.13 0.18 -18.03
CA ALA A 25 10.16 -0.91 -17.93
C ALA A 25 9.10 -0.51 -16.89
N PRO A 26 7.80 -0.85 -17.08
CA PRO A 26 6.79 -0.59 -16.09
C PRO A 26 7.25 -1.22 -14.77
N ALA A 27 7.39 -0.38 -13.73
CA ALA A 27 7.81 -0.86 -12.43
C ALA A 27 6.81 -1.95 -12.00
N ASP A 28 7.29 -3.18 -11.86
CA ASP A 28 6.47 -4.31 -11.43
C ASP A 28 5.77 -3.93 -10.12
N LYS A 29 4.45 -4.11 -10.09
CA LYS A 29 3.66 -3.87 -8.88
C LYS A 29 4.03 -4.93 -7.85
N PRO A 30 4.56 -4.57 -6.68
CA PRO A 30 4.91 -5.56 -5.68
C PRO A 30 3.68 -6.35 -5.22
N HIS A 31 3.82 -7.66 -5.08
CA HIS A 31 2.82 -8.53 -4.48
C HIS A 31 3.26 -8.93 -3.09
N VAL A 32 2.35 -8.84 -2.13
CA VAL A 32 2.60 -9.14 -0.72
C VAL A 32 1.57 -10.15 -0.24
N GLN A 33 2.05 -11.30 0.23
CA GLN A 33 1.22 -12.34 0.82
C GLN A 33 1.11 -12.14 2.32
N PHE A 34 -0.12 -12.17 2.81
CA PHE A 34 -0.47 -12.28 4.22
C PHE A 34 -0.84 -13.72 4.54
N GLU A 35 -0.20 -14.28 5.54
CA GLU A 35 -0.55 -15.58 6.13
C GLU A 35 -1.16 -15.32 7.52
N THR A 36 -2.39 -15.74 7.72
CA THR A 36 -3.11 -15.58 8.99
C THR A 36 -3.47 -16.94 9.58
N ASN A 37 -3.97 -16.96 10.82
CA ASN A 37 -4.54 -18.18 11.39
C ASN A 37 -5.90 -18.56 10.78
N MET A 38 -6.45 -17.74 9.87
CA MET A 38 -7.72 -17.98 9.15
C MET A 38 -7.52 -18.24 7.64
N GLY A 39 -6.27 -18.34 7.16
CA GLY A 39 -5.94 -18.52 5.76
C GLY A 39 -5.04 -17.40 5.23
N SER A 40 -4.83 -17.38 3.93
CA SER A 40 -3.92 -16.43 3.27
C SER A 40 -4.63 -15.61 2.22
N PHE A 41 -4.10 -14.40 1.95
CA PHE A 41 -4.51 -13.54 0.84
C PHE A 41 -3.31 -12.77 0.31
N VAL A 42 -3.42 -12.28 -0.92
CA VAL A 42 -2.36 -11.55 -1.61
C VAL A 42 -2.84 -10.15 -1.97
N VAL A 43 -2.00 -9.15 -1.69
CA VAL A 43 -2.21 -7.75 -2.03
C VAL A 43 -1.23 -7.33 -3.12
N GLU A 44 -1.72 -6.73 -4.19
CA GLU A 44 -0.94 -5.99 -5.19
C GLU A 44 -0.83 -4.53 -4.74
N LEU A 45 0.38 -3.99 -4.69
CA LEU A 45 0.63 -2.60 -4.26
C LEU A 45 0.70 -1.65 -5.45
N GLU A 46 0.41 -0.36 -5.21
CA GLU A 46 0.35 0.70 -6.21
C GLU A 46 1.44 1.77 -5.98
N PRO A 47 2.74 1.45 -6.19
CA PRO A 47 3.84 2.36 -5.87
C PRO A 47 3.85 3.64 -6.70
N LYS A 48 3.23 3.65 -7.89
CA LYS A 48 3.11 4.86 -8.71
C LYS A 48 2.08 5.83 -8.14
N ALA A 49 0.98 5.33 -7.60
CA ALA A 49 -0.09 6.14 -7.04
C ALA A 49 0.19 6.58 -5.59
N ALA A 50 0.84 5.73 -4.80
CA ALA A 50 1.11 5.98 -3.38
C ALA A 50 2.57 5.63 -3.02
N PRO A 51 3.57 6.34 -3.57
CA PRO A 51 4.98 5.96 -3.43
C PRO A 51 5.48 5.97 -1.98
N LYS A 52 5.14 6.98 -1.19
CA LYS A 52 5.55 7.09 0.23
C LYS A 52 4.86 6.02 1.08
N THR A 53 3.58 5.81 0.85
CA THR A 53 2.77 4.83 1.57
C THR A 53 3.26 3.40 1.29
N VAL A 54 3.49 3.06 0.02
CA VAL A 54 4.04 1.75 -0.36
C VAL A 54 5.44 1.55 0.20
N ALA A 55 6.33 2.55 0.11
CA ALA A 55 7.68 2.46 0.67
C ALA A 55 7.64 2.21 2.18
N ASN A 56 6.81 2.95 2.92
CA ASN A 56 6.60 2.78 4.35
C ASN A 56 6.07 1.37 4.69
N PHE A 57 5.01 0.94 4.04
CA PHE A 57 4.44 -0.40 4.24
C PHE A 57 5.47 -1.50 3.96
N MET A 58 6.24 -1.39 2.88
CA MET A 58 7.27 -2.36 2.51
C MET A 58 8.44 -2.40 3.51
N GLN A 59 8.76 -1.31 4.21
CA GLN A 59 9.76 -1.34 5.30
C GLN A 59 9.27 -2.22 6.45
N TYR A 60 8.00 -2.12 6.86
CA TYR A 60 7.40 -2.98 7.89
C TYR A 60 7.32 -4.44 7.44
N VAL A 61 6.98 -4.70 6.16
CA VAL A 61 6.98 -6.07 5.60
C VAL A 61 8.38 -6.69 5.67
N LYS A 62 9.40 -5.97 5.18
CA LYS A 62 10.79 -6.46 5.11
C LYS A 62 11.41 -6.67 6.49
N SER A 63 11.03 -5.89 7.49
CA SER A 63 11.51 -6.05 8.87
C SER A 63 10.77 -7.14 9.65
N GLY A 64 9.76 -7.80 9.06
CA GLY A 64 8.94 -8.79 9.77
C GLY A 64 8.02 -8.19 10.84
N PHE A 65 7.83 -6.86 10.84
CA PHE A 65 7.07 -6.14 11.86
C PHE A 65 5.66 -6.68 12.07
N TYR A 66 4.98 -7.05 10.99
CA TYR A 66 3.59 -7.51 11.03
C TYR A 66 3.40 -8.90 11.65
N GLN A 67 4.49 -9.68 11.81
CA GLN A 67 4.40 -10.99 12.43
C GLN A 67 3.97 -10.86 13.90
N GLY A 68 2.93 -11.62 14.27
CA GLY A 68 2.33 -11.57 15.61
C GLY A 68 1.40 -10.38 15.85
N THR A 69 1.20 -9.50 14.86
CA THR A 69 0.13 -8.49 14.94
C THR A 69 -1.23 -9.13 14.63
N ILE A 70 -2.31 -8.45 15.03
CA ILE A 70 -3.68 -8.92 14.86
C ILE A 70 -4.51 -7.95 14.00
N PHE A 71 -5.60 -8.47 13.44
CA PHE A 71 -6.73 -7.63 13.05
C PHE A 71 -7.51 -7.29 14.30
N HIS A 72 -7.23 -6.13 14.90
CA HIS A 72 -7.75 -5.71 16.19
C HIS A 72 -9.13 -5.04 16.10
N ARG A 73 -9.58 -4.63 14.90
CA ARG A 73 -10.90 -4.03 14.69
C ARG A 73 -11.52 -4.57 13.41
N VAL A 74 -12.69 -5.18 13.54
CA VAL A 74 -13.41 -5.83 12.43
C VAL A 74 -14.86 -5.38 12.46
N ILE A 75 -15.30 -4.71 11.39
CA ILE A 75 -16.68 -4.27 11.23
C ILE A 75 -17.25 -4.91 9.96
N PRO A 76 -18.19 -5.86 10.09
CA PRO A 76 -18.88 -6.48 8.94
C PRO A 76 -19.49 -5.43 8.02
N GLY A 77 -19.35 -5.61 6.71
CA GLY A 77 -19.89 -4.67 5.71
C GLY A 77 -19.13 -3.35 5.60
N PHE A 78 -18.03 -3.18 6.34
CA PHE A 78 -17.19 -1.98 6.29
C PHE A 78 -15.72 -2.33 6.01
N MET A 79 -14.95 -2.75 7.02
CA MET A 79 -13.52 -3.01 6.85
C MET A 79 -12.97 -3.96 7.92
N ILE A 80 -11.77 -4.49 7.69
CA ILE A 80 -10.94 -5.14 8.70
C ILE A 80 -9.66 -4.34 8.89
N GLN A 81 -9.32 -3.94 10.11
CA GLN A 81 -8.15 -3.11 10.45
C GLN A 81 -7.17 -3.89 11.33
N GLY A 82 -5.89 -3.77 11.01
CA GLY A 82 -4.82 -4.46 11.74
C GLY A 82 -3.45 -3.84 11.53
N GLY A 83 -2.41 -4.57 11.95
CA GLY A 83 -1.02 -4.23 11.69
C GLY A 83 -0.38 -3.26 12.68
N GLY A 84 -0.98 -3.02 13.83
CA GLY A 84 -0.39 -2.14 14.86
C GLY A 84 -0.33 -2.76 16.25
N MET A 85 -1.18 -3.75 16.56
CA MET A 85 -1.33 -4.30 17.90
C MET A 85 -0.99 -5.79 17.93
N ASN A 86 -0.49 -6.27 19.06
CA ASN A 86 -0.32 -7.68 19.36
C ASN A 86 -1.61 -8.29 19.97
N GLU A 87 -1.60 -9.58 20.33
CA GLU A 87 -2.75 -10.28 20.90
C GLU A 87 -3.18 -9.74 22.28
N SER A 88 -2.26 -9.11 23.02
CA SER A 88 -2.55 -8.43 24.28
C SER A 88 -3.18 -7.06 24.10
N MET A 89 -3.41 -6.59 22.86
CA MET A 89 -3.87 -5.24 22.49
C MET A 89 -2.86 -4.14 22.84
N GLU A 90 -1.56 -4.49 22.89
CA GLU A 90 -0.47 -3.54 23.05
C GLU A 90 -0.01 -3.05 21.68
N GLU A 91 0.17 -1.76 21.54
CA GLU A 91 0.74 -1.18 20.32
C GLU A 91 2.23 -1.52 20.20
N LYS A 92 2.66 -1.88 19.00
CA LYS A 92 4.09 -2.09 18.70
C LYS A 92 4.74 -0.75 18.34
N ASP A 93 5.98 -0.57 18.76
CA ASP A 93 6.79 0.62 18.43
C ASP A 93 6.88 0.81 16.92
N THR A 94 6.52 1.99 16.45
CA THR A 94 6.48 2.32 15.03
C THR A 94 7.59 3.30 14.63
N LYS A 95 7.85 3.38 13.33
CA LYS A 95 8.69 4.43 12.73
C LYS A 95 7.93 5.75 12.70
N ALA A 96 8.63 6.83 12.33
CA ALA A 96 8.02 8.14 12.11
C ALA A 96 6.83 8.05 11.12
N PRO A 97 5.77 8.85 11.35
CA PRO A 97 4.62 8.88 10.48
C PRO A 97 4.94 9.45 9.10
N ILE A 98 4.06 9.19 8.14
CA ILE A 98 4.21 9.60 6.74
C ILE A 98 3.16 10.62 6.32
N ALA A 99 3.49 11.43 5.31
CA ALA A 99 2.55 12.35 4.69
C ALA A 99 1.42 11.59 4.00
N LEU A 100 0.20 12.13 4.06
CA LEU A 100 -0.99 11.57 3.46
C LEU A 100 -0.93 11.59 1.92
N GLU A 101 -1.27 10.48 1.30
CA GLU A 101 -1.37 10.32 -0.16
C GLU A 101 -2.80 9.94 -0.61
N SER A 102 -3.85 10.51 0.02
CA SER A 102 -5.24 10.13 -0.27
C SER A 102 -5.77 10.66 -1.62
N ARG A 103 -5.15 11.73 -2.17
CA ARG A 103 -5.55 12.34 -3.47
C ARG A 103 -4.77 11.75 -4.64
N ASN A 104 -4.64 10.44 -4.67
CA ASN A 104 -3.79 9.70 -5.62
C ASN A 104 -4.56 9.02 -6.76
N GLY A 105 -5.86 9.34 -6.91
CA GLY A 105 -6.73 8.78 -7.94
C GLY A 105 -7.34 7.41 -7.61
N LEU A 106 -6.91 6.78 -6.49
CA LEU A 106 -7.48 5.53 -6.00
C LEU A 106 -8.65 5.82 -5.06
N THR A 107 -9.59 4.88 -4.97
CA THR A 107 -10.79 5.01 -4.15
C THR A 107 -10.95 3.82 -3.20
N ASN A 108 -11.60 4.03 -2.06
CA ASN A 108 -11.87 3.04 -1.01
C ASN A 108 -13.00 2.08 -1.44
N LYS A 109 -12.74 1.28 -2.49
CA LYS A 109 -13.66 0.23 -2.96
C LYS A 109 -13.40 -1.08 -2.23
N ARG A 110 -14.36 -2.00 -2.28
CA ARG A 110 -14.17 -3.37 -1.83
C ARG A 110 -12.86 -3.95 -2.38
N ALA A 111 -12.16 -4.70 -1.53
CA ALA A 111 -10.86 -5.32 -1.76
C ALA A 111 -9.66 -4.35 -1.78
N THR A 112 -9.82 -3.04 -1.63
CA THR A 112 -8.66 -2.13 -1.52
C THR A 112 -8.08 -2.14 -0.11
N ILE A 113 -6.76 -1.91 -0.01
CA ILE A 113 -6.03 -1.70 1.23
C ILE A 113 -5.66 -0.22 1.34
N ALA A 114 -5.90 0.37 2.52
CA ALA A 114 -5.62 1.77 2.81
C ALA A 114 -4.93 1.92 4.17
N MET A 115 -4.19 3.02 4.37
CA MET A 115 -3.55 3.31 5.65
C MET A 115 -4.56 3.86 6.66
N ALA A 116 -4.52 3.30 7.86
CA ALA A 116 -5.19 3.90 9.00
C ALA A 116 -4.38 5.09 9.52
N ARG A 117 -5.08 6.08 10.10
CA ARG A 117 -4.51 7.30 10.69
C ARG A 117 -5.38 7.82 11.83
N THR A 118 -4.87 8.70 12.62
CA THR A 118 -5.64 9.48 13.60
C THR A 118 -6.37 10.65 12.92
N SER A 119 -6.86 11.61 13.68
CA SER A 119 -7.41 12.88 13.14
C SER A 119 -6.36 13.73 12.42
N ASP A 120 -5.07 13.58 12.76
CA ASP A 120 -3.98 14.18 11.98
C ASP A 120 -3.82 13.44 10.65
N PRO A 121 -3.95 14.13 9.51
CA PRO A 121 -3.79 13.53 8.19
C PRO A 121 -2.43 12.86 7.97
N ASN A 122 -1.37 13.36 8.61
CA ASN A 122 0.01 12.88 8.45
C ASN A 122 0.46 11.96 9.59
N SER A 123 -0.46 11.27 10.26
CA SER A 123 -0.16 10.38 11.39
C SER A 123 -0.04 8.90 11.05
N ALA A 124 -0.19 8.51 9.78
CA ALA A 124 -0.14 7.11 9.39
C ALA A 124 1.25 6.50 9.63
N THR A 125 1.29 5.33 10.27
CA THR A 125 2.53 4.58 10.55
C THR A 125 2.47 3.16 9.99
N SER A 126 2.09 2.16 10.79
CA SER A 126 2.05 0.74 10.39
C SER A 126 0.64 0.20 10.13
N GLN A 127 -0.39 0.79 10.78
CA GLN A 127 -1.74 0.26 10.72
C GLN A 127 -2.38 0.47 9.35
N PHE A 128 -3.09 -0.54 8.89
CA PHE A 128 -3.83 -0.54 7.63
C PHE A 128 -5.23 -1.13 7.82
N PHE A 129 -6.09 -0.91 6.85
CA PHE A 129 -7.36 -1.62 6.77
C PHE A 129 -7.64 -2.12 5.35
N ILE A 130 -8.44 -3.18 5.26
CA ILE A 130 -8.92 -3.73 3.98
C ILE A 130 -10.43 -3.47 3.91
N ASN A 131 -10.87 -2.81 2.86
CA ASN A 131 -12.26 -2.53 2.61
C ASN A 131 -13.01 -3.80 2.20
N VAL A 132 -14.07 -4.18 2.93
CA VAL A 132 -14.93 -5.30 2.57
C VAL A 132 -16.22 -4.87 1.89
N ALA A 133 -16.40 -3.57 1.71
CA ALA A 133 -17.47 -2.92 0.95
C ALA A 133 -16.91 -1.69 0.19
N ASN A 134 -17.75 -1.04 -0.61
CA ASN A 134 -17.42 0.22 -1.24
C ASN A 134 -17.62 1.37 -0.26
N ASN A 135 -16.54 1.88 0.30
CA ASN A 135 -16.54 2.90 1.37
C ASN A 135 -16.15 4.28 0.82
N HIS A 136 -16.85 4.76 -0.21
CA HIS A 136 -16.53 6.03 -0.89
C HIS A 136 -16.55 7.25 0.02
N PHE A 137 -17.18 7.18 1.19
CA PHE A 137 -17.14 8.24 2.20
C PHE A 137 -15.76 8.38 2.86
N LEU A 138 -14.82 7.43 2.63
CA LEU A 138 -13.42 7.51 3.04
C LEU A 138 -12.52 8.15 1.97
N ASP A 139 -13.03 8.41 0.78
CA ASP A 139 -12.27 9.06 -0.28
C ASP A 139 -12.11 10.55 0.01
N ALA A 140 -10.95 11.15 -0.30
CA ALA A 140 -10.65 12.55 0.05
C ALA A 140 -11.71 13.56 -0.41
N ALA A 141 -12.36 13.30 -1.55
CA ALA A 141 -13.43 14.16 -2.08
C ALA A 141 -14.77 14.07 -1.32
N ARG A 142 -14.95 13.03 -0.47
CA ARG A 142 -16.20 12.71 0.21
C ARG A 142 -16.05 12.57 1.72
N ALA A 143 -14.82 12.47 2.20
CA ALA A 143 -14.54 12.35 3.62
C ALA A 143 -14.97 13.62 4.37
N ALA A 144 -15.53 13.44 5.57
CA ALA A 144 -16.04 14.55 6.39
C ALA A 144 -14.94 15.58 6.75
N ASP A 145 -13.69 15.12 6.87
CA ASP A 145 -12.52 15.97 7.12
C ASP A 145 -11.88 16.52 5.83
N GLY A 146 -12.40 16.17 4.66
CA GLY A 146 -11.83 16.54 3.36
C GLY A 146 -10.46 15.95 3.05
N GLN A 147 -9.92 15.07 3.92
CA GLN A 147 -8.60 14.47 3.79
C GLN A 147 -8.66 13.02 3.33
N GLY A 148 -9.60 12.23 3.85
CA GLY A 148 -9.80 10.81 3.50
C GLY A 148 -8.64 9.91 3.90
N TYR A 149 -8.58 8.72 3.27
CA TYR A 149 -7.61 7.66 3.58
C TYR A 149 -6.87 7.22 2.32
N ALA A 150 -5.56 7.05 2.43
CA ALA A 150 -4.69 6.72 1.31
C ALA A 150 -4.80 5.24 0.93
N VAL A 151 -5.51 4.94 -0.15
CA VAL A 151 -5.47 3.61 -0.78
C VAL A 151 -4.11 3.44 -1.44
N PHE A 152 -3.46 2.28 -1.22
CA PHE A 152 -2.13 2.01 -1.74
C PHE A 152 -1.98 0.62 -2.39
N GLY A 153 -3.09 -0.13 -2.52
CA GLY A 153 -3.11 -1.45 -3.14
C GLY A 153 -4.49 -2.09 -3.10
N ARG A 154 -4.53 -3.36 -3.50
CA ARG A 154 -5.76 -4.15 -3.51
C ARG A 154 -5.49 -5.64 -3.30
N VAL A 155 -6.42 -6.36 -2.73
CA VAL A 155 -6.42 -7.82 -2.66
C VAL A 155 -6.67 -8.38 -4.06
N VAL A 156 -5.74 -9.20 -4.55
CA VAL A 156 -5.80 -9.84 -5.88
C VAL A 156 -6.05 -11.34 -5.79
N SER A 157 -5.87 -11.93 -4.61
CA SER A 157 -6.15 -13.35 -4.36
C SER A 157 -6.52 -13.55 -2.89
N GLY A 158 -7.38 -14.51 -2.59
CA GLY A 158 -7.74 -14.87 -1.22
C GLY A 158 -8.78 -13.93 -0.58
N MET A 159 -9.60 -13.22 -1.36
CA MET A 159 -10.65 -12.35 -0.83
C MET A 159 -11.64 -13.10 0.07
N GLN A 160 -11.85 -14.39 -0.17
CA GLN A 160 -12.66 -15.27 0.71
C GLN A 160 -12.10 -15.36 2.15
N THR A 161 -10.76 -15.30 2.31
CA THR A 161 -10.14 -15.24 3.66
C THR A 161 -10.45 -13.90 4.32
N VAL A 162 -10.36 -12.79 3.58
CA VAL A 162 -10.72 -11.45 4.09
C VAL A 162 -12.19 -11.40 4.49
N ASP A 163 -13.09 -11.99 3.70
CA ASP A 163 -14.52 -12.07 4.02
C ASP A 163 -14.78 -12.93 5.26
N ALA A 164 -14.08 -14.06 5.40
CA ALA A 164 -14.18 -14.89 6.60
C ALA A 164 -13.71 -14.15 7.86
N ILE A 165 -12.63 -13.34 7.75
CA ILE A 165 -12.19 -12.47 8.84
C ILE A 165 -13.26 -11.41 9.15
N ALA A 166 -13.86 -10.79 8.14
CA ALA A 166 -14.90 -9.77 8.31
C ALA A 166 -16.18 -10.31 8.97
N ALA A 167 -16.40 -11.62 8.93
CA ALA A 167 -17.57 -12.28 9.50
C ALA A 167 -17.36 -12.83 10.94
N VAL A 168 -16.18 -12.65 11.55
CA VAL A 168 -15.95 -13.14 12.92
C VAL A 168 -16.80 -12.38 13.93
N ARG A 169 -17.14 -13.05 15.03
CA ARG A 169 -17.81 -12.37 16.16
C ARG A 169 -16.83 -11.38 16.80
N THR A 170 -17.33 -10.20 17.12
CA THR A 170 -16.58 -9.12 17.78
C THR A 170 -17.19 -8.79 19.14
N GLN A 171 -16.42 -8.10 19.97
CA GLN A 171 -16.78 -7.62 21.30
C GLN A 171 -15.99 -6.35 21.62
N SER A 172 -16.41 -5.62 22.65
CA SER A 172 -15.57 -4.57 23.26
C SER A 172 -14.52 -5.22 24.16
N LYS A 173 -13.27 -4.72 24.13
CA LYS A 173 -12.16 -5.16 24.99
C LYS A 173 -11.40 -3.91 25.49
N GLY A 174 -11.58 -3.57 26.78
CA GLY A 174 -11.06 -2.30 27.33
C GLY A 174 -11.70 -1.10 26.62
N TRP A 175 -10.86 -0.26 26.05
CA TRP A 175 -11.26 0.95 25.31
C TRP A 175 -11.46 0.71 23.79
N HIS A 176 -11.37 -0.53 23.35
CA HIS A 176 -11.47 -0.90 21.94
C HIS A 176 -12.80 -1.60 21.66
N ASP A 177 -13.50 -1.12 20.64
CA ASP A 177 -14.71 -1.75 20.13
C ASP A 177 -14.40 -2.57 18.86
N ASP A 178 -15.32 -3.46 18.50
CA ASP A 178 -15.25 -4.30 17.30
C ASP A 178 -14.03 -5.23 17.28
N VAL A 179 -13.51 -5.63 18.44
CA VAL A 179 -12.37 -6.54 18.60
C VAL A 179 -12.84 -7.99 18.39
N PRO A 180 -12.21 -8.78 17.49
CA PRO A 180 -12.52 -10.19 17.35
C PRO A 180 -12.46 -10.96 18.67
N VAL A 181 -13.51 -11.74 19.00
CA VAL A 181 -13.56 -12.58 20.21
C VAL A 181 -12.41 -13.58 20.26
N ARG A 182 -12.05 -14.13 19.09
CA ARG A 182 -10.83 -14.92 18.90
C ARG A 182 -9.88 -14.14 18.05
N SER A 183 -8.64 -13.95 18.50
CA SER A 183 -7.62 -13.17 17.80
C SER A 183 -7.41 -13.67 16.37
N VAL A 184 -7.51 -12.78 15.43
CA VAL A 184 -7.12 -13.00 14.02
C VAL A 184 -5.67 -12.56 13.87
N ILE A 185 -4.76 -13.53 13.87
CA ILE A 185 -3.31 -13.31 13.97
C ILE A 185 -2.69 -13.30 12.58
N ILE A 186 -1.89 -12.30 12.29
CA ILE A 186 -1.01 -12.25 11.13
C ILE A 186 0.27 -13.04 11.46
N LYS A 187 0.39 -14.24 10.90
CA LYS A 187 1.52 -15.14 11.15
C LYS A 187 2.76 -14.71 10.39
N LYS A 188 2.57 -14.20 9.16
CA LYS A 188 3.65 -13.76 8.30
C LYS A 188 3.13 -12.81 7.24
N VAL A 189 3.96 -11.84 6.86
CA VAL A 189 3.75 -11.00 5.67
C VAL A 189 5.04 -11.01 4.86
N SER A 190 4.97 -11.38 3.59
CA SER A 190 6.15 -11.55 2.75
C SER A 190 5.92 -11.06 1.33
N VAL A 191 6.98 -10.56 0.71
CA VAL A 191 6.98 -10.22 -0.72
C VAL A 191 7.02 -11.51 -1.52
N ILE A 192 6.17 -11.63 -2.53
CA ILE A 192 6.16 -12.74 -3.47
C ILE A 192 6.34 -12.21 -4.90
N LYS A 193 6.77 -13.09 -5.82
CA LYS A 193 6.76 -12.75 -7.24
C LYS A 193 5.31 -12.65 -7.71
N GLY A 194 4.97 -11.59 -8.42
CA GLY A 194 3.71 -11.51 -9.15
C GLY A 194 3.60 -12.66 -10.15
N LYS A 195 2.40 -13.23 -10.27
CA LYS A 195 2.12 -14.20 -11.33
C LYS A 195 1.71 -13.47 -12.59
#